data_86afa0694b78c978661bc90da51e3897
#
_entry.id   86afa0694b78c978661bc90da51e3897
#
_cell.length_a   1.000
_cell.length_b   1.000
_cell.length_c   1.000
_cell.angle_alpha   90.00
_cell.angle_beta   90.00
_cell.angle_gamma   90.00
#
_symmetry.space_group_name_H-M   'P 1'
#
loop_
_entity.id
_entity.type
_entity.pdbx_description
1 polymer ?
#
loop_
_entity_poly.entity_id
_entity_poly.type
_entity_poly.pdbx_seq_one_letter_code
_entity_poly.pdbx_strand_id
1 'polypeptide(L)'
;MSEIVIVEAVRSPVGRRGGELSNIHPADLLSEVQTALIERSGVDPSTIGQVVGGCVSQAGEQTANIARTAWLGAGMPLNVAATTVDAQCGSSQQAISLAYGLVASGVVDSAVGCGVESMTRNPMGSSYKKGQLTATPRYKEHYEYTTQFQGAELLAKKWNLSLIHI
;
A
#
# COMPACT_ATOMS: atom_id res chain seq x y z
N MET A 1 2.24 22.27 18.84
CA MET A 1 2.28 20.98 18.10
C MET A 1 3.69 20.87 17.57
N SER A 2 4.36 19.74 17.81
CA SER A 2 5.69 19.49 17.24
C SER A 2 5.55 19.39 15.72
N GLU A 3 6.51 19.91 14.98
CA GLU A 3 6.58 19.77 13.53
C GLU A 3 6.87 18.31 13.19
N ILE A 4 6.10 17.73 12.26
CA ILE A 4 6.29 16.36 11.79
C ILE A 4 7.01 16.45 10.44
N VAL A 5 8.10 15.74 10.31
CA VAL A 5 8.96 15.76 9.11
C VAL A 5 9.10 14.38 8.50
N ILE A 6 9.32 14.34 7.20
CA ILE A 6 9.74 13.12 6.49
C ILE A 6 11.27 13.09 6.53
N VAL A 7 11.82 12.05 7.15
CA VAL A 7 13.27 11.90 7.33
C VAL A 7 13.94 11.34 6.08
N GLU A 8 13.30 10.34 5.44
CA GLU A 8 13.81 9.69 4.24
C GLU A 8 12.65 9.10 3.41
N ALA A 9 12.88 8.92 2.12
CA ALA A 9 11.95 8.27 1.20
C ALA A 9 12.72 7.44 0.17
N VAL A 10 12.34 6.19 0.02
CA VAL A 10 12.97 5.24 -0.91
C VAL A 10 11.90 4.45 -1.68
N ARG A 11 12.29 3.91 -2.82
CA ARG A 11 11.45 3.00 -3.60
C ARG A 11 12.29 2.01 -4.40
N SER A 12 11.70 0.88 -4.75
CA SER A 12 12.23 0.01 -5.80
C SER A 12 12.02 0.64 -7.19
N PRO A 13 12.69 0.16 -8.23
CA PRO A 13 12.27 0.40 -9.61
C PRO A 13 10.82 -0.03 -9.82
N VAL A 14 10.10 0.64 -10.72
CA VAL A 14 8.78 0.18 -11.14
C VAL A 14 8.94 -1.02 -12.06
N GLY A 15 8.43 -2.18 -11.64
CA GLY A 15 8.47 -3.41 -12.43
C GLY A 15 7.51 -3.38 -13.63
N ARG A 16 7.88 -4.05 -14.70
CA ARG A 16 6.97 -4.37 -15.80
C ARG A 16 6.40 -5.79 -15.62
N ARG A 17 5.27 -6.05 -16.24
CA ARG A 17 4.66 -7.39 -16.25
C ARG A 17 5.65 -8.44 -16.79
N GLY A 18 5.89 -9.50 -16.01
CA GLY A 18 6.84 -10.56 -16.37
C GLY A 18 8.31 -10.12 -16.45
N GLY A 19 8.65 -8.93 -15.91
CA GLY A 19 10.01 -8.43 -15.87
C GLY A 19 10.83 -9.00 -14.69
N GLU A 20 11.99 -8.42 -14.43
CA GLU A 20 12.97 -8.93 -13.44
C GLU A 20 12.41 -9.04 -12.03
N LEU A 21 11.55 -8.11 -11.61
CA LEU A 21 10.91 -8.16 -10.28
C LEU A 21 9.83 -9.24 -10.14
N SER A 22 9.41 -9.88 -11.25
CA SER A 22 8.35 -10.90 -11.23
C SER A 22 8.74 -12.18 -10.47
N ASN A 23 10.03 -12.46 -10.31
CA ASN A 23 10.54 -13.61 -9.60
C ASN A 23 10.81 -13.35 -8.11
N ILE A 24 10.64 -12.11 -7.66
CA ILE A 24 10.88 -11.71 -6.27
C ILE A 24 9.57 -11.83 -5.49
N HIS A 25 9.61 -12.51 -4.35
CA HIS A 25 8.47 -12.58 -3.44
C HIS A 25 8.11 -11.15 -2.97
N PRO A 26 6.82 -10.74 -2.96
CA PRO A 26 6.45 -9.37 -2.62
C PRO A 26 6.88 -8.94 -1.21
N ALA A 27 6.90 -9.85 -0.24
CA ALA A 27 7.44 -9.53 1.07
C ALA A 27 8.95 -9.26 1.04
N ASP A 28 9.72 -10.01 0.26
CA ASP A 28 11.17 -9.79 0.14
C ASP A 28 11.45 -8.48 -0.60
N LEU A 29 10.67 -8.16 -1.64
CA LEU A 29 10.77 -6.88 -2.31
C LEU A 29 10.52 -5.69 -1.36
N LEU A 30 9.52 -5.80 -0.51
CA LEU A 30 9.24 -4.77 0.50
C LEU A 30 10.31 -4.75 1.60
N SER A 31 10.85 -5.93 1.99
CA SER A 31 11.96 -6.03 2.94
C SER A 31 13.18 -5.24 2.49
N GLU A 32 13.58 -5.38 1.22
CA GLU A 32 14.71 -4.63 0.65
C GLU A 32 14.46 -3.11 0.71
N VAL A 33 13.24 -2.66 0.41
CA VAL A 33 12.88 -1.25 0.48
C VAL A 33 12.91 -0.74 1.93
N GLN A 34 12.41 -1.52 2.89
CA GLN A 34 12.44 -1.18 4.31
C GLN A 34 13.88 -1.14 4.85
N THR A 35 14.71 -2.11 4.45
CA THR A 35 16.14 -2.12 4.79
C THR A 35 16.84 -0.87 4.29
N ALA A 36 16.68 -0.55 3.00
CA ALA A 36 17.29 0.64 2.40
C ALA A 36 16.79 1.95 3.07
N LEU A 37 15.51 2.00 3.48
CA LEU A 37 14.97 3.15 4.20
C LEU A 37 15.68 3.35 5.54
N ILE A 38 15.83 2.30 6.33
CA ILE A 38 16.48 2.34 7.65
C ILE A 38 17.97 2.68 7.51
N GLU A 39 18.68 2.03 6.60
CA GLU A 39 20.10 2.31 6.36
C GLU A 39 20.35 3.76 5.93
N ARG A 40 19.55 4.29 5.03
CA ARG A 40 19.70 5.65 4.51
C ARG A 40 19.28 6.73 5.50
N SER A 41 18.25 6.46 6.29
CA SER A 41 17.79 7.40 7.31
C SER A 41 18.74 7.46 8.51
N GLY A 42 19.50 6.41 8.78
CA GLY A 42 20.31 6.24 9.98
C GLY A 42 19.50 6.15 11.27
N VAL A 43 18.20 5.96 11.19
CA VAL A 43 17.31 5.80 12.35
C VAL A 43 17.49 4.40 12.94
N ASP A 44 17.57 4.30 14.27
CA ASP A 44 17.55 3.00 14.95
C ASP A 44 16.17 2.35 14.71
N PRO A 45 16.09 1.20 14.04
CA PRO A 45 14.83 0.54 13.73
C PRO A 45 14.03 0.15 14.98
N SER A 46 14.68 0.00 16.15
CA SER A 46 14.02 -0.32 17.42
C SER A 46 13.19 0.84 17.97
N THR A 47 13.44 2.07 17.52
CA THR A 47 12.71 3.29 17.89
C THR A 47 11.49 3.54 17.03
N ILE A 48 11.30 2.79 15.97
CA ILE A 48 10.08 2.88 15.14
C ILE A 48 8.90 2.35 15.95
N GLY A 49 7.90 3.21 16.16
CA GLY A 49 6.71 2.84 16.90
C GLY A 49 5.75 1.96 16.11
N GLN A 50 5.63 2.20 14.79
CA GLN A 50 4.78 1.38 13.93
C GLN A 50 5.15 1.47 12.45
N VAL A 51 4.97 0.35 11.75
CA VAL A 51 4.97 0.28 10.29
C VAL A 51 3.53 0.19 9.79
N VAL A 52 3.15 1.04 8.83
CA VAL A 52 1.87 0.97 8.12
C VAL A 52 2.17 0.71 6.65
N GLY A 53 1.67 -0.38 6.12
CA GLY A 53 1.89 -0.77 4.72
C GLY A 53 0.61 -0.81 3.91
N GLY A 54 0.62 -0.26 2.71
CA GLY A 54 -0.46 -0.35 1.75
C GLY A 54 -0.33 -1.60 0.87
N CYS A 55 -1.41 -2.37 0.74
CA CYS A 55 -1.49 -3.49 -0.19
C CYS A 55 -2.96 -3.75 -0.56
N VAL A 56 -3.26 -3.81 -1.84
CA VAL A 56 -4.64 -4.01 -2.34
C VAL A 56 -4.99 -5.48 -2.41
N SER A 57 -4.21 -6.25 -3.17
CA SER A 57 -4.48 -7.67 -3.39
C SER A 57 -3.92 -8.52 -2.25
N GLN A 58 -4.55 -8.43 -1.08
CA GLN A 58 -4.16 -9.21 0.10
C GLN A 58 -4.58 -10.69 -0.05
N ALA A 59 -4.04 -11.34 -1.09
CA ALA A 59 -4.27 -12.73 -1.45
C ALA A 59 -2.91 -13.44 -1.66
N GLY A 60 -2.89 -14.76 -1.53
CA GLY A 60 -1.67 -15.56 -1.76
C GLY A 60 -0.48 -15.04 -0.97
N GLU A 61 0.59 -14.69 -1.66
CA GLU A 61 1.84 -14.21 -1.06
C GLU A 61 1.75 -12.82 -0.41
N GLN A 62 0.66 -12.09 -0.65
CA GLN A 62 0.41 -10.76 -0.08
C GLN A 62 -0.57 -10.78 1.10
N THR A 63 -0.95 -11.96 1.60
CA THR A 63 -1.82 -12.12 2.78
C THR A 63 -1.08 -11.94 4.10
N ALA A 64 -1.81 -12.09 5.20
CA ALA A 64 -1.29 -12.21 6.56
C ALA A 64 -0.39 -11.05 6.99
N ASN A 65 -0.82 -9.82 6.70
CA ASN A 65 -0.10 -8.61 7.09
C ASN A 65 1.30 -8.53 6.46
N ILE A 66 1.32 -8.37 5.14
CA ILE A 66 2.57 -8.33 4.37
C ILE A 66 3.56 -7.27 4.88
N ALA A 67 3.08 -6.14 5.41
CA ALA A 67 3.94 -5.12 6.01
C ALA A 67 4.75 -5.68 7.18
N ARG A 68 4.12 -6.51 8.01
CA ARG A 68 4.79 -7.20 9.13
C ARG A 68 5.73 -8.30 8.63
N THR A 69 5.27 -9.10 7.68
CA THR A 69 6.08 -10.18 7.09
C THR A 69 7.36 -9.62 6.49
N ALA A 70 7.26 -8.50 5.75
CA ALA A 70 8.42 -7.84 5.17
C ALA A 70 9.37 -7.28 6.24
N TRP A 71 8.85 -6.62 7.27
CA TRP A 71 9.64 -6.08 8.38
C TRP A 71 10.48 -7.15 9.07
N LEU A 72 9.86 -8.29 9.37
CA LEU A 72 10.54 -9.42 9.97
C LEU A 72 11.50 -10.12 8.99
N GLY A 73 11.14 -10.22 7.72
CA GLY A 73 11.99 -10.73 6.64
C GLY A 73 13.28 -9.92 6.47
N ALA A 74 13.22 -8.62 6.72
CA ALA A 74 14.38 -7.73 6.76
C ALA A 74 15.25 -7.88 8.02
N GLY A 75 14.92 -8.80 8.94
CA GLY A 75 15.65 -8.97 10.21
C GLY A 75 15.44 -7.83 11.20
N MET A 76 14.41 -7.01 10.99
CA MET A 76 14.11 -5.85 11.84
C MET A 76 13.51 -6.24 13.20
N PRO A 77 13.53 -5.33 14.20
CA PRO A 77 13.14 -5.64 15.57
C PRO A 77 11.70 -6.15 15.73
N LEU A 78 11.53 -7.16 16.59
CA LEU A 78 10.23 -7.79 16.88
C LEU A 78 9.23 -6.87 17.60
N ASN A 79 9.72 -5.90 18.37
CA ASN A 79 8.89 -4.98 19.14
C ASN A 79 8.13 -3.96 18.26
N VAL A 80 8.50 -3.80 17.00
CA VAL A 80 7.85 -2.85 16.09
C VAL A 80 6.58 -3.48 15.51
N ALA A 81 5.43 -2.93 15.84
CA ALA A 81 4.15 -3.37 15.29
C ALA A 81 4.01 -2.98 13.81
N ALA A 82 3.24 -3.75 13.05
CA ALA A 82 2.90 -3.40 11.69
C ALA A 82 1.41 -3.65 11.38
N THR A 83 0.87 -2.87 10.45
CA THR A 83 -0.50 -2.99 9.95
C THR A 83 -0.50 -2.89 8.43
N THR A 84 -1.27 -3.73 7.76
CA THR A 84 -1.51 -3.61 6.32
C THR A 84 -2.90 -3.03 6.07
N VAL A 85 -2.98 -2.01 5.22
CA VAL A 85 -4.22 -1.30 4.90
C VAL A 85 -4.54 -1.39 3.41
N ASP A 86 -5.82 -1.38 3.09
CA ASP A 86 -6.36 -1.30 1.74
C ASP A 86 -7.24 -0.05 1.61
N ALA A 87 -6.86 0.82 0.70
CA ALA A 87 -7.63 1.96 0.20
C ALA A 87 -7.55 1.97 -1.33
N GLN A 88 -7.63 0.79 -1.93
CA GLN A 88 -7.47 0.56 -3.36
C GLN A 88 -6.15 1.16 -3.88
N CYS A 89 -6.13 1.80 -5.05
CA CYS A 89 -4.93 2.40 -5.64
C CYS A 89 -4.25 3.46 -4.74
N GLY A 90 -4.96 3.97 -3.72
CA GLY A 90 -4.45 4.92 -2.73
C GLY A 90 -3.87 4.28 -1.46
N SER A 91 -3.68 2.95 -1.41
CA SER A 91 -3.32 2.24 -0.17
C SER A 91 -2.02 2.72 0.45
N SER A 92 -0.95 2.92 -0.33
CA SER A 92 0.33 3.42 0.20
C SER A 92 0.24 4.89 0.64
N GLN A 93 -0.54 5.71 -0.06
CA GLN A 93 -0.81 7.09 0.37
C GLN A 93 -1.59 7.09 1.70
N GLN A 94 -2.60 6.21 1.83
CA GLN A 94 -3.33 6.05 3.08
C GLN A 94 -2.42 5.56 4.22
N ALA A 95 -1.48 4.66 3.92
CA ALA A 95 -0.48 4.21 4.88
C ALA A 95 0.38 5.36 5.42
N ILE A 96 0.83 6.27 4.55
CA ILE A 96 1.58 7.46 4.94
C ILE A 96 0.70 8.41 5.78
N SER A 97 -0.56 8.62 5.38
CA SER A 97 -1.51 9.46 6.13
C SER A 97 -1.78 8.92 7.53
N LEU A 98 -1.89 7.59 7.68
CA LEU A 98 -2.05 6.94 8.97
C LEU A 98 -0.78 7.03 9.81
N ALA A 99 0.40 6.81 9.22
CA ALA A 99 1.68 6.99 9.91
C ALA A 99 1.84 8.42 10.43
N TYR A 100 1.52 9.41 9.60
CA TYR A 100 1.46 10.83 10.03
C TYR A 100 0.50 11.03 11.21
N GLY A 101 -0.72 10.48 11.12
CA GLY A 101 -1.73 10.60 12.18
C GLY A 101 -1.28 9.99 13.52
N LEU A 102 -0.58 8.86 13.48
CA LEU A 102 -0.02 8.21 14.68
C LEU A 102 1.03 9.09 15.37
N VAL A 103 1.91 9.71 14.59
CA VAL A 103 2.92 10.63 15.12
C VAL A 103 2.26 11.93 15.59
N ALA A 104 1.33 12.50 14.82
CA ALA A 104 0.63 13.74 15.14
C ALA A 104 -0.17 13.66 16.45
N SER A 105 -0.74 12.49 16.73
CA SER A 105 -1.51 12.23 17.96
C SER A 105 -0.65 11.86 19.16
N GLY A 106 0.67 11.70 18.99
CA GLY A 106 1.59 11.28 20.03
C GLY A 106 1.46 9.81 20.45
N VAL A 107 0.81 8.98 19.64
CA VAL A 107 0.74 7.52 19.88
C VAL A 107 2.12 6.88 19.69
N VAL A 108 2.90 7.37 18.74
CA VAL A 108 4.29 6.98 18.50
C VAL A 108 5.12 8.21 18.18
N ASP A 109 6.43 8.15 18.42
CA ASP A 109 7.37 9.23 18.09
C ASP A 109 7.85 9.17 16.63
N SER A 110 7.84 7.97 16.05
CA SER A 110 8.23 7.74 14.66
C SER A 110 7.43 6.60 14.04
N ALA A 111 7.18 6.67 12.75
CA ALA A 111 6.46 5.64 12.01
C ALA A 111 6.98 5.51 10.58
N VAL A 112 6.79 4.34 10.00
CA VAL A 112 7.07 4.05 8.57
C VAL A 112 5.76 3.88 7.82
N GLY A 113 5.54 4.70 6.79
CA GLY A 113 4.51 4.49 5.78
C GLY A 113 5.13 3.83 4.54
N CYS A 114 4.61 2.70 4.10
CA CYS A 114 5.15 1.96 2.95
C CYS A 114 4.05 1.26 2.15
N GLY A 115 4.41 0.42 1.20
CA GLY A 115 3.48 -0.44 0.50
C GLY A 115 4.15 -1.27 -0.59
N VAL A 116 3.44 -2.29 -1.02
CA VAL A 116 3.87 -3.20 -2.09
C VAL A 116 2.68 -3.75 -2.85
N GLU A 117 2.85 -3.94 -4.15
CA GLU A 117 1.90 -4.64 -5.00
C GLU A 117 2.63 -5.36 -6.12
N SER A 118 2.69 -6.67 -6.09
CA SER A 118 3.32 -7.50 -7.12
C SER A 118 2.27 -8.07 -8.07
N MET A 119 1.83 -7.26 -9.03
CA MET A 119 0.70 -7.59 -9.91
C MET A 119 0.98 -8.73 -10.90
N THR A 120 2.23 -9.12 -11.10
CA THR A 120 2.56 -10.32 -11.89
C THR A 120 2.32 -11.59 -11.08
N ARG A 121 2.67 -11.61 -9.79
CA ARG A 121 2.50 -12.76 -8.89
C ARG A 121 1.08 -12.83 -8.31
N ASN A 122 0.53 -11.67 -7.95
CA ASN A 122 -0.85 -11.52 -7.46
C ASN A 122 -1.62 -10.59 -8.41
N PRO A 123 -2.16 -11.10 -9.52
CA PRO A 123 -2.88 -10.30 -10.50
C PRO A 123 -4.06 -9.55 -9.88
N MET A 124 -4.43 -8.43 -10.49
CA MET A 124 -5.62 -7.67 -10.11
C MET A 124 -6.84 -8.59 -10.06
N GLY A 125 -7.57 -8.53 -8.94
CA GLY A 125 -8.74 -9.39 -8.70
C GLY A 125 -8.42 -10.72 -8.02
N SER A 126 -7.17 -11.01 -7.64
CA SER A 126 -6.79 -12.23 -6.90
C SER A 126 -7.53 -12.41 -5.58
N SER A 127 -7.98 -11.31 -4.96
CA SER A 127 -8.77 -11.32 -3.72
C SER A 127 -10.25 -11.61 -3.94
N TYR A 128 -10.73 -11.63 -5.18
CA TYR A 128 -12.13 -11.90 -5.47
C TYR A 128 -12.36 -13.38 -5.80
N LYS A 129 -13.41 -13.98 -5.23
CA LYS A 129 -13.90 -15.26 -5.72
C LYS A 129 -14.68 -15.04 -7.03
N LYS A 130 -14.43 -15.91 -8.01
CA LYS A 130 -15.13 -15.87 -9.29
C LYS A 130 -16.66 -15.89 -9.07
N GLY A 131 -17.36 -14.93 -9.66
CA GLY A 131 -18.83 -14.81 -9.56
C GLY A 131 -19.34 -14.06 -8.31
N GLN A 132 -18.46 -13.61 -7.39
CA GLN A 132 -18.86 -12.76 -6.28
C GLN A 132 -18.64 -11.29 -6.62
N LEU A 133 -19.69 -10.51 -6.49
CA LEU A 133 -19.64 -9.04 -6.64
C LEU A 133 -19.57 -8.41 -5.25
N THR A 134 -18.77 -7.38 -5.13
CA THR A 134 -18.67 -6.59 -3.88
C THR A 134 -19.91 -5.71 -3.67
N ALA A 135 -20.58 -5.31 -4.76
CA ALA A 135 -21.82 -4.52 -4.68
C ALA A 135 -23.01 -5.41 -4.31
N THR A 136 -23.55 -5.20 -3.12
CA THR A 136 -24.75 -5.86 -2.62
C THR A 136 -26.02 -5.28 -3.25
N PRO A 137 -27.21 -5.98 -3.15
CA PRO A 137 -28.48 -5.37 -3.52
C PRO A 137 -28.72 -4.03 -2.83
N ARG A 138 -28.44 -3.93 -1.53
CA ARG A 138 -28.57 -2.66 -0.77
C ARG A 138 -27.68 -1.56 -1.29
N TYR A 139 -26.44 -1.87 -1.72
CA TYR A 139 -25.58 -0.86 -2.38
C TYR A 139 -26.24 -0.30 -3.63
N LYS A 140 -26.84 -1.17 -4.43
CA LYS A 140 -27.48 -0.80 -5.72
C LYS A 140 -28.79 -0.01 -5.57
N GLU A 141 -29.40 -0.02 -4.38
CA GLU A 141 -30.55 0.86 -4.06
C GLU A 141 -30.15 2.34 -4.01
N HIS A 142 -28.86 2.62 -3.70
CA HIS A 142 -28.37 3.98 -3.51
C HIS A 142 -27.40 4.45 -4.60
N TYR A 143 -26.66 3.51 -5.19
CA TYR A 143 -25.59 3.82 -6.13
C TYR A 143 -25.57 2.85 -7.30
N GLU A 144 -25.30 3.37 -8.49
CA GLU A 144 -24.96 2.55 -9.64
C GLU A 144 -23.54 1.98 -9.44
N TYR A 145 -23.42 0.65 -9.56
CA TYR A 145 -22.11 0.01 -9.50
C TYR A 145 -21.44 0.10 -10.86
N THR A 146 -20.28 0.73 -10.89
CA THR A 146 -19.43 0.82 -12.08
C THR A 146 -18.04 0.25 -11.80
N THR A 147 -17.39 -0.24 -12.83
CA THR A 147 -15.94 -0.50 -12.78
C THR A 147 -15.19 0.83 -12.81
N GLN A 148 -13.90 0.83 -12.40
CA GLN A 148 -13.06 2.02 -12.50
C GLN A 148 -12.99 2.60 -13.93
N PHE A 149 -13.01 1.75 -14.96
CA PHE A 149 -12.99 2.16 -16.36
C PHE A 149 -14.30 2.86 -16.76
N GLN A 150 -15.44 2.26 -16.40
CA GLN A 150 -16.76 2.88 -16.66
C GLN A 150 -16.91 4.18 -15.88
N GLY A 151 -16.45 4.23 -14.61
CA GLY A 151 -16.47 5.45 -13.81
C GLY A 151 -15.64 6.57 -14.45
N ALA A 152 -14.44 6.25 -14.96
CA ALA A 152 -13.59 7.21 -15.66
C ALA A 152 -14.26 7.76 -16.93
N GLU A 153 -14.88 6.89 -17.74
CA GLU A 153 -15.63 7.31 -18.94
C GLU A 153 -16.84 8.20 -18.60
N LEU A 154 -17.57 7.87 -17.54
CA LEU A 154 -18.69 8.70 -17.06
C LEU A 154 -18.23 10.08 -16.62
N LEU A 155 -17.09 10.17 -15.91
CA LEU A 155 -16.50 11.45 -15.52
C LEU A 155 -16.01 12.25 -16.72
N ALA A 156 -15.32 11.61 -17.65
CA ALA A 156 -14.87 12.24 -18.88
C ALA A 156 -16.05 12.82 -19.67
N LYS A 157 -17.12 12.05 -19.83
CA LYS A 157 -18.35 12.51 -20.49
C LYS A 157 -19.03 13.65 -19.73
N LYS A 158 -19.15 13.54 -18.40
CA LYS A 158 -19.81 14.55 -17.56
C LYS A 158 -19.13 15.92 -17.63
N TRP A 159 -17.80 15.93 -17.66
CA TRP A 159 -17.00 17.16 -17.65
C TRP A 159 -16.34 17.48 -18.98
N ASN A 160 -16.72 16.79 -20.05
CA ASN A 160 -16.17 16.95 -21.41
C ASN A 160 -14.64 16.90 -21.41
N LEU A 161 -14.07 15.92 -20.69
CA LEU A 161 -12.62 15.71 -20.60
C LEU A 161 -12.12 14.85 -21.75
N SER A 162 -10.90 15.11 -22.17
CA SER A 162 -10.17 14.29 -23.13
C SER A 162 -8.69 14.24 -22.74
N LEU A 163 -7.89 13.45 -23.46
CA LEU A 163 -6.45 13.30 -23.18
C LEU A 163 -5.66 14.63 -23.20
N ILE A 164 -6.16 15.65 -23.88
CA ILE A 164 -5.51 16.97 -23.89
C ILE A 164 -5.60 17.70 -22.54
N HIS A 165 -6.42 17.22 -21.62
CA HIS A 165 -6.58 17.81 -20.28
C HIS A 165 -5.68 17.17 -19.22
N ILE A 166 -4.81 16.24 -19.62
CA ILE A 166 -3.87 15.53 -18.73
C ILE A 166 -2.52 16.27 -18.69
#